data_fc2132229664acf9328bb3ffea04949a
#
_entry.id   fc2132229664acf9328bb3ffea04949a
#
_cell.length_a   1.000
_cell.length_b   1.000
_cell.length_c   1.000
_cell.angle_alpha   90.00
_cell.angle_beta   90.00
_cell.angle_gamma   90.00
#
_symmetry.space_group_name_H-M   'P 1'
#
loop_
_entity.id
_entity.type
_entity.pdbx_description
1 polymer ?
#
loop_
_entity_poly.entity_id
_entity_poly.type
_entity_poly.pdbx_seq_one_letter_code
_entity_poly.pdbx_strand_id
1 'polypeptide(L)'
;MMTQRPTKMINGLLMLALLGCTSIQAFKQNLPVDIVPDNQVAVRQGQEQKILCKLPVPLQVCRFTIPGESSLVLRDGQSAEDGIAYYGEGLKKGHCGVAISTIREKHDGNVTCFLTPDNGRSETSATVRMIVAKAPLQPQLTLNSNYPYKTGEKMVVSCVAMEGRPPANVSLYLDNEPIGVDDRPMLFGRRLDDNDYAELNTSRSVTPSDNGKTLRCRASHIALQKPLESSRQIEVYFPPQEQDTIHRFGYDIGRPGKVNVTVHANPKPTFTWNVDNVKITAGQPDVTGRLQTSTAVDLGHGYWSVELNIDSVQKSDTEKEYSLEAHNSEGYATYKITLSSASEPAGVDLDAGSIIGIVVGVLILILAVFLVVFARATGRWCFAARRRSDEEAAGGAGAGSEAHITPGSDEDDDQHEHDQHIISDEKMPASQHGQENPIHASTEYVNGRNDINNSKDIKKDLDKKTDTPV
;
A
#
# COMPACT_ATOMS: atom_id res chain seq x y z
N MET A 1 81.84 37.08 40.35
CA MET A 1 81.52 38.52 40.55
C MET A 1 81.04 39.07 39.21
N MET A 2 79.77 39.27 39.09
CA MET A 2 79.07 40.46 38.67
C MET A 2 79.66 41.19 37.45
N THR A 3 78.93 41.43 36.36
CA THR A 3 77.80 42.30 36.30
C THR A 3 77.04 42.24 34.95
N GLN A 4 75.78 42.44 35.03
CA GLN A 4 74.72 42.57 34.05
C GLN A 4 74.83 43.69 33.01
N ARG A 5 74.35 43.37 31.75
CA ARG A 5 73.35 44.12 30.93
C ARG A 5 73.81 45.39 30.16
N PRO A 6 73.07 45.79 29.07
CA PRO A 6 71.79 45.40 28.53
C PRO A 6 71.70 45.25 26.97
N THR A 7 70.83 44.40 26.47
CA THR A 7 70.40 44.35 25.09
C THR A 7 68.88 44.19 25.02
N LYS A 8 68.20 45.30 25.20
CA LYS A 8 66.76 45.39 24.94
C LYS A 8 66.52 46.67 24.20
N MET A 9 66.62 46.71 22.89
CA MET A 9 66.06 47.79 22.03
C MET A 9 66.13 47.52 20.50
N ILE A 10 66.38 46.30 20.04
CA ILE A 10 66.45 46.03 18.59
C ILE A 10 65.31 45.12 18.11
N ASN A 11 64.53 44.49 18.99
CA ASN A 11 63.47 43.60 18.59
C ASN A 11 62.09 44.28 18.34
N GLY A 12 61.93 45.59 18.54
CA GLY A 12 60.69 46.27 18.32
C GLY A 12 60.43 46.75 16.88
N LEU A 13 61.49 46.94 16.07
CA LEU A 13 61.33 47.44 14.70
C LEU A 13 61.22 46.35 13.65
N LEU A 14 61.59 45.12 13.95
CA LEU A 14 61.47 43.97 12.98
C LEU A 14 60.10 43.33 12.99
N MET A 15 59.27 43.56 14.04
CA MET A 15 57.92 43.04 14.12
C MET A 15 56.85 43.90 13.42
N LEU A 16 57.15 45.18 13.14
CA LEU A 16 56.22 46.05 12.41
C LEU A 16 56.35 46.00 10.88
N ALA A 17 57.42 45.41 10.36
CA ALA A 17 57.63 45.21 8.92
C ALA A 17 57.06 43.88 8.39
N LEU A 18 56.66 42.94 9.24
CA LEU A 18 56.05 41.66 8.84
C LEU A 18 54.51 41.68 8.82
N LEU A 19 53.88 42.75 9.24
CA LEU A 19 52.41 42.93 9.23
C LEU A 19 51.88 43.68 7.99
N GLY A 20 52.73 44.04 7.05
CA GLY A 20 52.36 44.83 5.87
C GLY A 20 52.21 44.07 4.55
N CYS A 21 52.37 42.74 4.55
CA CYS A 21 52.18 41.93 3.34
C CYS A 21 51.15 40.80 3.56
N THR A 22 49.98 41.13 4.10
CA THR A 22 48.80 40.32 3.82
C THR A 22 48.40 40.69 2.38
N SER A 23 48.93 39.92 1.44
CA SER A 23 48.35 39.82 0.10
C SER A 23 46.87 39.55 0.29
N ILE A 24 46.01 40.51 -0.01
CA ILE A 24 44.60 40.33 -0.26
C ILE A 24 44.55 39.42 -1.46
N GLN A 25 44.65 38.10 -1.27
CA GLN A 25 44.15 37.15 -2.21
C GLN A 25 42.65 37.40 -2.22
N ALA A 26 42.23 38.18 -3.24
CA ALA A 26 40.82 38.26 -3.56
C ALA A 26 40.40 36.83 -3.87
N PHE A 27 39.75 36.17 -2.89
CA PHE A 27 39.04 34.96 -3.08
C PHE A 27 38.05 35.24 -4.20
N LYS A 28 38.35 34.76 -5.41
CA LYS A 28 37.38 34.65 -6.48
C LYS A 28 36.31 33.69 -5.98
N GLN A 29 35.37 34.18 -5.20
CA GLN A 29 34.18 33.41 -4.85
C GLN A 29 33.42 33.21 -6.14
N ASN A 30 33.53 32.02 -6.73
CA ASN A 30 32.62 31.57 -7.74
C ASN A 30 31.24 31.54 -7.09
N LEU A 31 30.29 32.31 -7.61
CA LEU A 31 28.91 32.28 -7.18
C LEU A 31 28.35 30.86 -7.43
N PRO A 32 27.76 30.22 -6.44
CA PRO A 32 27.13 28.94 -6.66
C PRO A 32 25.98 29.12 -7.66
N VAL A 33 25.93 28.26 -8.66
CA VAL A 33 24.84 28.21 -9.63
C VAL A 33 23.73 27.34 -9.07
N ASP A 34 22.53 27.90 -8.96
CA ASP A 34 21.32 27.16 -8.66
C ASP A 34 20.84 26.51 -9.97
N ILE A 35 20.67 25.17 -9.99
CA ILE A 35 20.22 24.41 -11.15
C ILE A 35 18.97 23.61 -10.82
N VAL A 36 17.94 23.72 -11.67
CA VAL A 36 16.66 23.02 -11.51
C VAL A 36 16.34 22.26 -12.81
N PRO A 37 16.12 20.94 -12.73
CA PRO A 37 16.26 20.06 -11.55
C PRO A 37 17.72 19.93 -11.13
N ASP A 38 17.96 19.66 -9.83
CA ASP A 38 19.29 19.45 -9.31
C ASP A 38 19.76 18.00 -9.49
N ASN A 39 21.07 17.77 -9.40
CA ASN A 39 21.73 16.47 -9.44
C ASN A 39 21.39 15.58 -10.66
N GLN A 40 20.18 15.03 -10.71
CA GLN A 40 19.75 14.18 -11.82
C GLN A 40 18.25 14.23 -12.06
N VAL A 41 17.87 13.97 -13.31
CA VAL A 41 16.47 13.88 -13.75
C VAL A 41 16.27 12.70 -14.68
N ALA A 42 15.24 11.90 -14.45
CA ALA A 42 14.80 10.84 -15.36
C ALA A 42 13.62 11.33 -16.20
N VAL A 43 13.69 11.15 -17.50
CA VAL A 43 12.70 11.68 -18.44
C VAL A 43 12.31 10.60 -19.44
N ARG A 44 11.01 10.48 -19.72
CA ARG A 44 10.52 9.58 -20.77
C ARG A 44 10.91 10.11 -22.15
N GLN A 45 11.33 9.21 -23.02
CA GLN A 45 11.55 9.56 -24.45
C GLN A 45 10.27 10.17 -25.06
N GLY A 46 10.43 11.25 -25.82
CA GLY A 46 9.34 11.98 -26.46
C GLY A 46 8.69 13.08 -25.60
N GLN A 47 9.02 13.17 -24.30
CA GLN A 47 8.53 14.25 -23.43
C GLN A 47 9.39 15.51 -23.55
N GLU A 48 8.82 16.64 -23.13
CA GLU A 48 9.54 17.89 -22.92
C GLU A 48 10.31 17.85 -21.60
N GLN A 49 11.54 18.43 -21.61
CA GLN A 49 12.30 18.66 -20.39
C GLN A 49 12.83 20.09 -20.36
N LYS A 50 12.68 20.73 -19.21
CA LYS A 50 13.20 22.07 -18.91
C LYS A 50 14.31 21.99 -17.89
N ILE A 51 15.40 22.72 -18.13
CA ILE A 51 16.53 22.85 -17.21
C ILE A 51 16.80 24.32 -17.05
N LEU A 52 16.88 24.82 -15.83
CA LEU A 52 17.09 26.23 -15.53
C LEU A 52 18.25 26.40 -14.55
N CYS A 53 19.24 27.16 -14.99
CA CYS A 53 20.37 27.61 -14.18
C CYS A 53 20.19 29.07 -13.79
N LYS A 54 20.46 29.42 -12.54
CA LYS A 54 20.25 30.75 -12.01
C LYS A 54 21.50 31.28 -11.29
N LEU A 55 21.72 32.55 -11.45
CA LEU A 55 22.66 33.35 -10.66
C LEU A 55 21.94 34.61 -10.11
N PRO A 56 22.33 35.11 -8.94
CA PRO A 56 21.75 36.33 -8.36
C PRO A 56 22.30 37.63 -9.02
N VAL A 57 22.85 37.53 -10.22
CA VAL A 57 23.42 38.65 -10.99
C VAL A 57 23.03 38.55 -12.45
N PRO A 58 22.91 39.67 -13.19
CA PRO A 58 22.66 39.65 -14.62
C PRO A 58 23.73 38.88 -15.40
N LEU A 59 23.32 38.27 -16.51
CA LEU A 59 24.15 37.44 -17.37
C LEU A 59 24.38 38.15 -18.72
N GLN A 60 25.60 38.02 -19.23
CA GLN A 60 25.96 38.41 -20.58
C GLN A 60 25.77 37.28 -21.59
N VAL A 61 26.15 36.04 -21.19
CA VAL A 61 26.06 34.84 -22.03
C VAL A 61 25.46 33.68 -21.26
N CYS A 62 24.57 32.97 -21.95
CA CYS A 62 23.97 31.71 -21.53
C CYS A 62 24.32 30.63 -22.56
N ARG A 63 25.05 29.60 -22.16
CA ARG A 63 25.48 28.52 -23.05
C ARG A 63 25.18 27.18 -22.44
N PHE A 64 24.72 26.24 -23.22
CA PHE A 64 24.47 24.85 -22.83
C PHE A 64 25.29 23.86 -23.62
N THR A 65 25.74 22.82 -22.99
CA THR A 65 26.20 21.58 -23.61
C THR A 65 25.23 20.47 -23.27
N ILE A 66 24.57 19.92 -24.29
CA ILE A 66 23.58 18.87 -24.20
C ILE A 66 24.11 17.65 -24.95
N PRO A 67 24.07 16.44 -24.40
CA PRO A 67 24.46 15.22 -25.09
C PRO A 67 23.75 15.08 -26.44
N GLY A 68 24.51 14.73 -27.48
CA GLY A 68 23.98 14.56 -28.84
C GLY A 68 23.64 15.86 -29.58
N GLU A 69 23.87 17.04 -28.98
CA GLU A 69 23.71 18.34 -29.61
C GLU A 69 25.04 19.12 -29.64
N SER A 70 25.17 20.05 -30.57
CA SER A 70 26.29 21.01 -30.56
C SER A 70 26.16 21.95 -29.37
N SER A 71 27.26 22.58 -28.95
CA SER A 71 27.18 23.60 -27.89
C SER A 71 26.29 24.76 -28.33
N LEU A 72 25.31 25.12 -27.53
CA LEU A 72 24.25 26.07 -27.83
C LEU A 72 24.45 27.38 -27.05
N VAL A 73 24.45 28.51 -27.70
CA VAL A 73 24.35 29.83 -27.06
C VAL A 73 22.90 30.28 -27.18
N LEU A 74 22.24 30.45 -26.03
CA LEU A 74 20.83 30.80 -25.94
C LEU A 74 20.66 32.31 -25.68
N ARG A 75 19.69 32.92 -26.35
CA ARG A 75 19.33 34.35 -26.20
C ARG A 75 17.95 34.49 -25.56
N ASP A 76 17.75 35.61 -24.88
CA ASP A 76 16.43 35.93 -24.34
C ASP A 76 15.34 35.86 -25.40
N GLY A 77 14.27 35.13 -25.08
CA GLY A 77 13.10 35.00 -25.95
C GLY A 77 13.36 34.19 -27.23
N GLN A 78 14.49 33.49 -27.34
CA GLN A 78 14.78 32.64 -28.51
C GLN A 78 13.70 31.56 -28.62
N SER A 79 12.98 31.60 -29.75
CA SER A 79 12.00 30.56 -30.10
C SER A 79 12.69 29.25 -30.41
N ALA A 80 11.89 28.17 -30.41
CA ALA A 80 12.40 26.83 -30.66
C ALA A 80 13.02 26.72 -32.03
N GLU A 81 14.30 26.36 -32.04
CA GLU A 81 15.08 26.00 -33.24
C GLU A 81 15.53 24.56 -33.02
N ASP A 82 15.22 23.66 -33.94
CA ASP A 82 15.44 22.20 -33.82
C ASP A 82 14.88 21.56 -32.54
N GLY A 83 13.79 22.12 -31.99
CA GLY A 83 13.14 21.63 -30.78
C GLY A 83 13.81 22.11 -29.49
N ILE A 84 14.73 23.05 -29.54
CA ILE A 84 15.39 23.65 -28.37
C ILE A 84 15.09 25.13 -28.31
N ALA A 85 14.60 25.60 -27.14
CA ALA A 85 14.24 26.98 -26.89
C ALA A 85 14.89 27.50 -25.60
N TYR A 86 15.02 28.84 -25.53
CA TYR A 86 15.36 29.51 -24.29
C TYR A 86 14.23 29.31 -23.24
N TYR A 87 14.61 29.10 -22.01
CA TYR A 87 13.68 29.01 -20.86
C TYR A 87 14.18 29.86 -19.70
N GLY A 88 13.32 30.72 -19.18
CA GLY A 88 13.61 31.54 -18.02
C GLY A 88 13.04 32.95 -18.12
N GLU A 89 13.24 33.77 -17.10
CA GLU A 89 12.72 35.13 -17.01
C GLU A 89 13.66 36.20 -17.60
N GLY A 90 14.71 35.78 -18.27
CA GLY A 90 15.64 36.66 -18.94
C GLY A 90 17.04 36.67 -18.32
N LEU A 91 18.05 36.94 -19.19
CA LEU A 91 19.45 37.01 -18.80
C LEU A 91 19.70 38.15 -17.80
N LYS A 92 18.95 39.24 -17.88
CA LYS A 92 19.04 40.37 -16.94
C LYS A 92 18.62 40.00 -15.52
N LYS A 93 17.79 38.96 -15.38
CA LYS A 93 17.37 38.38 -14.05
C LYS A 93 18.30 37.26 -13.61
N GLY A 94 19.37 36.96 -14.31
CA GLY A 94 20.30 35.90 -13.98
C GLY A 94 19.83 34.51 -14.38
N HIS A 95 18.78 34.36 -15.22
CA HIS A 95 18.24 33.10 -15.65
C HIS A 95 18.87 32.63 -16.96
N CYS A 96 19.38 31.42 -17.01
CA CYS A 96 19.92 30.72 -18.14
C CYS A 96 19.29 29.33 -18.20
N GLY A 97 18.28 29.15 -19.01
CA GLY A 97 17.55 27.89 -19.09
C GLY A 97 17.32 27.44 -20.54
N VAL A 98 17.08 26.14 -20.65
CA VAL A 98 16.79 25.46 -21.91
C VAL A 98 15.52 24.63 -21.77
N ALA A 99 14.66 24.69 -22.79
CA ALA A 99 13.53 23.80 -22.98
C ALA A 99 13.81 22.91 -24.18
N ILE A 100 13.82 21.59 -23.96
CA ILE A 100 13.99 20.58 -25.01
C ILE A 100 12.61 19.98 -25.24
N SER A 101 11.96 20.27 -26.35
CA SER A 101 10.58 19.90 -26.63
C SER A 101 10.36 18.39 -26.78
N THR A 102 11.40 17.68 -27.24
CA THR A 102 11.31 16.24 -27.49
C THR A 102 12.61 15.55 -27.08
N ILE A 103 12.60 14.88 -25.97
CA ILE A 103 13.72 14.07 -25.47
C ILE A 103 13.92 12.85 -26.37
N ARG A 104 15.16 12.63 -26.80
CA ARG A 104 15.62 11.49 -27.61
C ARG A 104 16.70 10.74 -26.84
N GLU A 105 16.98 9.51 -27.23
CA GLU A 105 18.01 8.67 -26.58
C GLU A 105 19.40 9.32 -26.58
N LYS A 106 19.74 10.06 -27.63
CA LYS A 106 21.01 10.82 -27.74
C LYS A 106 21.22 11.88 -26.65
N HIS A 107 20.15 12.31 -25.99
CA HIS A 107 20.20 13.30 -24.90
C HIS A 107 20.56 12.69 -23.53
N ASP A 108 20.73 11.37 -23.43
CA ASP A 108 21.18 10.72 -22.20
C ASP A 108 22.61 11.14 -21.87
N GLY A 109 22.80 11.74 -20.71
CA GLY A 109 24.11 12.21 -20.29
C GLY A 109 24.09 13.44 -19.41
N ASN A 110 25.24 14.07 -19.26
CA ASN A 110 25.39 15.28 -18.48
C ASN A 110 25.02 16.51 -19.29
N VAL A 111 24.02 17.26 -18.82
CA VAL A 111 23.67 18.57 -19.37
C VAL A 111 24.33 19.62 -18.51
N THR A 112 25.15 20.46 -19.11
CA THR A 112 25.91 21.50 -18.42
C THR A 112 25.50 22.86 -18.92
N CYS A 113 25.13 23.75 -18.01
CA CYS A 113 24.96 25.17 -18.30
C CYS A 113 26.23 25.95 -17.95
N PHE A 114 26.54 26.95 -18.76
CA PHE A 114 27.63 27.88 -18.54
C PHE A 114 27.06 29.30 -18.52
N LEU A 115 27.34 30.03 -17.47
CA LEU A 115 26.82 31.36 -17.24
C LEU A 115 27.96 32.36 -17.14
N THR A 116 27.96 33.36 -18.01
CA THR A 116 28.91 34.47 -17.95
C THR A 116 28.21 35.69 -17.38
N PRO A 117 28.55 36.12 -16.17
CA PRO A 117 28.00 37.36 -15.59
C PRO A 117 28.45 38.61 -16.38
N ASP A 118 27.60 39.66 -16.42
CA ASP A 118 27.91 40.91 -17.09
C ASP A 118 28.86 41.82 -16.28
N ASN A 119 29.14 41.48 -15.03
CA ASN A 119 30.01 42.23 -14.10
C ASN A 119 31.51 41.91 -14.21
N GLY A 120 31.94 41.26 -15.29
CA GLY A 120 33.35 40.92 -15.55
C GLY A 120 33.89 39.74 -14.70
N ARG A 121 33.03 39.02 -13.96
CA ARG A 121 33.41 37.79 -13.27
C ARG A 121 33.63 36.64 -14.26
N SER A 122 34.42 35.65 -13.84
CA SER A 122 34.64 34.46 -14.66
C SER A 122 33.36 33.66 -14.90
N GLU A 123 33.26 32.98 -16.05
CA GLU A 123 32.22 32.02 -16.37
C GLU A 123 32.12 30.96 -15.25
N THR A 124 30.92 30.62 -14.87
CA THR A 124 30.60 29.56 -13.89
C THR A 124 29.65 28.55 -14.54
N SER A 125 29.60 27.34 -14.00
CA SER A 125 28.81 26.27 -14.60
C SER A 125 28.17 25.40 -13.55
N ALA A 126 27.05 24.71 -13.92
CA ALA A 126 26.43 23.66 -13.19
C ALA A 126 26.02 22.52 -14.12
N THR A 127 25.92 21.33 -13.60
CA THR A 127 25.64 20.12 -14.37
C THR A 127 24.54 19.31 -13.72
N VAL A 128 23.59 18.85 -14.55
CA VAL A 128 22.55 17.89 -14.15
C VAL A 128 22.72 16.63 -15.01
N ARG A 129 22.58 15.46 -14.38
CA ARG A 129 22.55 14.18 -15.10
C ARG A 129 21.14 13.93 -15.62
N MET A 130 20.95 13.94 -16.94
CA MET A 130 19.71 13.57 -17.59
C MET A 130 19.77 12.09 -17.97
N ILE A 131 18.76 11.33 -17.52
CA ILE A 131 18.59 9.90 -17.79
C ILE A 131 17.38 9.76 -18.71
N VAL A 132 17.61 9.32 -19.94
CA VAL A 132 16.52 8.97 -20.84
C VAL A 132 16.01 7.58 -20.46
N ALA A 133 14.77 7.54 -20.00
CA ALA A 133 14.21 6.34 -19.40
C ALA A 133 14.02 5.19 -20.41
N LYS A 134 14.58 4.03 -20.10
CA LYS A 134 14.39 2.75 -20.81
C LYS A 134 13.50 1.85 -19.99
N ALA A 135 12.43 1.29 -20.59
CA ALA A 135 11.51 0.40 -19.90
C ALA A 135 12.19 -0.91 -19.47
N PRO A 136 11.84 -1.48 -18.31
CA PRO A 136 12.30 -2.80 -17.91
C PRO A 136 11.66 -3.90 -18.76
N LEU A 137 12.26 -5.09 -18.72
CA LEU A 137 11.65 -6.31 -19.22
C LEU A 137 10.53 -6.79 -18.27
N GLN A 138 9.75 -7.77 -18.74
CA GLN A 138 8.74 -8.45 -17.92
C GLN A 138 9.39 -8.97 -16.63
N PRO A 139 8.85 -8.63 -15.43
CA PRO A 139 9.47 -9.05 -14.18
C PRO A 139 9.44 -10.56 -14.04
N GLN A 140 10.50 -11.11 -13.46
CA GLN A 140 10.62 -12.52 -13.16
C GLN A 140 10.21 -12.76 -11.71
N LEU A 141 9.27 -13.70 -11.52
CA LEU A 141 8.79 -14.13 -10.21
C LEU A 141 9.28 -15.54 -9.94
N THR A 142 10.13 -15.70 -8.93
CA THR A 142 10.68 -16.99 -8.53
C THR A 142 10.32 -17.34 -7.09
N LEU A 143 10.09 -18.64 -6.86
CA LEU A 143 9.81 -19.23 -5.56
C LEU A 143 10.92 -20.21 -5.21
N ASN A 144 11.14 -20.44 -3.90
CA ASN A 144 12.01 -21.51 -3.46
C ASN A 144 11.52 -22.91 -3.92
N SER A 145 12.40 -23.91 -3.86
CA SER A 145 12.18 -25.25 -4.44
C SER A 145 11.15 -26.11 -3.70
N ASN A 146 10.64 -25.69 -2.54
CA ASN A 146 9.71 -26.48 -1.72
C ASN A 146 8.24 -26.42 -2.17
N TYR A 147 7.99 -25.93 -3.36
CA TYR A 147 6.62 -25.83 -3.90
C TYR A 147 6.09 -27.20 -4.38
N PRO A 148 4.83 -27.59 -4.06
CA PRO A 148 3.85 -26.93 -3.19
C PRO A 148 4.28 -26.93 -1.72
N TYR A 149 3.82 -25.91 -0.96
CA TYR A 149 4.22 -25.70 0.44
C TYR A 149 3.34 -26.47 1.41
N LYS A 150 3.90 -26.87 2.56
CA LYS A 150 3.11 -27.32 3.71
C LYS A 150 2.85 -26.13 4.66
N THR A 151 1.73 -26.21 5.38
CA THR A 151 1.41 -25.22 6.41
C THR A 151 2.58 -24.99 7.36
N GLY A 152 2.91 -23.71 7.60
CA GLY A 152 4.03 -23.31 8.46
C GLY A 152 5.38 -23.24 7.77
N GLU A 153 5.53 -23.82 6.57
CA GLU A 153 6.77 -23.70 5.81
C GLU A 153 7.02 -22.25 5.38
N LYS A 154 8.29 -21.95 5.19
CA LYS A 154 8.75 -20.62 4.77
C LYS A 154 8.76 -20.53 3.24
N MET A 155 7.84 -19.76 2.71
CA MET A 155 7.86 -19.32 1.31
C MET A 155 8.90 -18.21 1.15
N VAL A 156 9.85 -18.38 0.24
CA VAL A 156 10.82 -17.35 -0.15
C VAL A 156 10.51 -16.95 -1.58
N VAL A 157 10.34 -15.65 -1.78
CA VAL A 157 9.92 -15.06 -3.06
C VAL A 157 10.97 -14.06 -3.52
N SER A 158 11.36 -14.15 -4.79
CA SER A 158 12.17 -13.13 -5.46
C SER A 158 11.40 -12.55 -6.65
N CYS A 159 11.40 -11.24 -6.76
CA CYS A 159 10.84 -10.47 -7.86
C CYS A 159 11.96 -9.63 -8.47
N VAL A 160 12.29 -9.87 -9.74
CA VAL A 160 13.41 -9.23 -10.44
C VAL A 160 12.89 -8.58 -11.72
N ALA A 161 13.15 -7.26 -11.85
CA ALA A 161 12.90 -6.51 -13.10
C ALA A 161 14.23 -6.10 -13.72
N MET A 162 14.52 -6.62 -14.90
CA MET A 162 15.78 -6.41 -15.63
C MET A 162 15.67 -5.23 -16.60
N GLU A 163 16.81 -4.65 -16.97
CA GLU A 163 17.01 -3.65 -18.04
C GLU A 163 16.27 -2.30 -17.84
N GLY A 164 15.67 -2.02 -16.73
CA GLY A 164 15.05 -0.72 -16.46
C GLY A 164 16.07 0.36 -16.17
N ARG A 165 16.02 1.49 -16.89
CA ARG A 165 16.87 2.63 -16.59
C ARG A 165 16.03 3.92 -16.48
N PRO A 166 16.02 4.57 -15.26
CA PRO A 166 16.58 4.06 -14.00
C PRO A 166 15.95 2.70 -13.60
N PRO A 167 16.49 1.95 -12.64
CA PRO A 167 15.90 0.69 -12.21
C PRO A 167 14.42 0.83 -11.85
N ALA A 168 13.61 -0.18 -12.17
CA ALA A 168 12.18 -0.19 -11.88
C ALA A 168 11.90 -0.21 -10.37
N ASN A 169 10.75 0.28 -9.96
CA ASN A 169 10.23 0.05 -8.62
C ASN A 169 9.44 -1.26 -8.62
N VAL A 170 9.91 -2.25 -7.83
CA VAL A 170 9.29 -3.58 -7.75
C VAL A 170 8.50 -3.74 -6.46
N SER A 171 7.38 -4.45 -6.53
CA SER A 171 6.52 -4.75 -5.38
C SER A 171 5.92 -6.14 -5.52
N LEU A 172 5.70 -6.80 -4.37
CA LEU A 172 5.14 -8.13 -4.26
C LEU A 172 3.81 -8.09 -3.52
N TYR A 173 2.82 -8.78 -4.05
CA TYR A 173 1.48 -8.89 -3.50
C TYR A 173 1.05 -10.34 -3.45
N LEU A 174 0.34 -10.70 -2.39
CA LEU A 174 -0.42 -11.94 -2.28
C LEU A 174 -1.91 -11.58 -2.32
N ASP A 175 -2.57 -11.83 -3.45
CA ASP A 175 -3.83 -11.21 -3.84
C ASP A 175 -3.72 -9.67 -3.80
N ASN A 176 -4.39 -9.04 -2.82
CA ASN A 176 -4.36 -7.58 -2.62
C ASN A 176 -3.49 -7.15 -1.44
N GLU A 177 -2.93 -8.11 -0.69
CA GLU A 177 -2.06 -7.83 0.45
C GLU A 177 -0.63 -7.59 -0.03
N PRO A 178 -0.01 -6.45 0.24
CA PRO A 178 1.40 -6.23 -0.05
C PRO A 178 2.25 -7.07 0.91
N ILE A 179 3.11 -7.93 0.38
CA ILE A 179 4.05 -8.76 1.15
C ILE A 179 5.49 -8.29 1.06
N GLY A 180 5.74 -7.35 0.19
CA GLY A 180 7.03 -6.69 0.04
C GLY A 180 6.88 -5.50 -0.91
N VAL A 181 7.38 -4.35 -0.47
CA VAL A 181 7.43 -3.12 -1.27
C VAL A 181 8.86 -2.61 -1.19
N ASP A 182 9.43 -2.26 -2.32
CA ASP A 182 10.69 -1.55 -2.35
C ASP A 182 10.42 -0.08 -2.01
N ASP A 183 10.49 0.24 -0.71
CA ASP A 183 10.31 1.59 -0.17
C ASP A 183 11.53 2.49 -0.45
N ARG A 184 12.53 1.97 -1.17
CA ARG A 184 13.63 2.83 -1.59
C ARG A 184 13.04 3.88 -2.52
N PRO A 185 12.98 5.17 -2.10
CA PRO A 185 12.58 6.22 -3.01
C PRO A 185 13.49 6.11 -4.23
N MET A 186 12.97 6.33 -5.42
CA MET A 186 13.80 6.53 -6.62
C MET A 186 14.81 7.60 -6.24
N LEU A 187 16.01 7.17 -5.81
CA LEU A 187 16.99 8.04 -5.20
C LEU A 187 17.56 8.94 -6.29
N PHE A 188 16.98 10.12 -6.40
CA PHE A 188 17.70 11.27 -6.89
C PHE A 188 18.90 11.47 -5.94
N GLY A 189 20.07 10.99 -6.31
CA GLY A 189 21.29 11.23 -5.53
C GLY A 189 22.23 10.07 -5.29
N ARG A 190 21.80 8.82 -5.48
CA ARG A 190 22.76 7.72 -5.58
C ARG A 190 23.25 7.62 -7.02
N ARG A 191 24.60 7.55 -7.22
CA ARG A 191 25.16 7.02 -8.44
C ARG A 191 24.40 5.75 -8.76
N LEU A 192 23.65 5.75 -9.85
CA LEU A 192 23.06 4.54 -10.39
C LEU A 192 24.25 3.65 -10.69
N ASP A 193 24.50 2.66 -9.84
CA ASP A 193 25.41 1.58 -10.17
C ASP A 193 24.93 1.02 -11.51
N ASP A 194 25.85 0.62 -12.36
CA ASP A 194 25.60 0.13 -13.73
C ASP A 194 24.71 -1.14 -13.80
N ASN A 195 24.04 -1.49 -12.72
CA ASN A 195 23.10 -2.60 -12.64
C ASN A 195 21.72 -2.14 -13.07
N ASP A 196 21.40 -2.39 -14.32
CA ASP A 196 20.10 -2.12 -14.94
C ASP A 196 18.99 -3.07 -14.45
N TYR A 197 18.96 -3.41 -13.15
CA TYR A 197 17.93 -4.28 -12.59
C TYR A 197 17.47 -3.84 -11.20
N ALA A 198 16.23 -4.20 -10.87
CA ALA A 198 15.66 -4.07 -9.54
C ALA A 198 15.26 -5.44 -9.01
N GLU A 199 15.58 -5.73 -7.76
CA GLU A 199 15.28 -6.99 -7.11
C GLU A 199 14.65 -6.74 -5.74
N LEU A 200 13.57 -7.48 -5.46
CA LEU A 200 12.89 -7.50 -4.18
C LEU A 200 12.75 -8.94 -3.70
N ASN A 201 13.36 -9.23 -2.57
CA ASN A 201 13.31 -10.53 -1.92
C ASN A 201 12.51 -10.42 -0.62
N THR A 202 11.58 -11.34 -0.42
CA THR A 202 10.79 -11.43 0.82
C THR A 202 10.57 -12.88 1.21
N SER A 203 10.17 -13.08 2.45
CA SER A 203 9.81 -14.40 2.95
C SER A 203 8.77 -14.33 4.04
N ARG A 204 7.80 -15.28 4.00
CA ARG A 204 6.77 -15.43 5.03
C ARG A 204 6.42 -16.90 5.22
N SER A 205 5.93 -17.26 6.40
CA SER A 205 5.34 -18.57 6.63
C SER A 205 3.96 -18.63 6.01
N VAL A 206 3.66 -19.71 5.30
CA VAL A 206 2.35 -19.94 4.67
C VAL A 206 1.36 -20.56 5.63
N THR A 207 0.10 -20.23 5.44
CA THR A 207 -1.04 -20.70 6.23
C THR A 207 -2.07 -21.37 5.33
N PRO A 208 -3.03 -22.15 5.87
CA PRO A 208 -4.11 -22.71 5.09
C PRO A 208 -4.90 -21.69 4.27
N SER A 209 -5.07 -20.47 4.82
CA SER A 209 -5.78 -19.38 4.15
C SER A 209 -5.03 -18.79 2.95
N ASP A 210 -3.76 -19.14 2.75
CA ASP A 210 -2.98 -18.69 1.60
C ASP A 210 -3.13 -19.63 0.39
N ASN A 211 -3.77 -20.80 0.58
CA ASN A 211 -3.99 -21.74 -0.51
C ASN A 211 -4.86 -21.15 -1.62
N GLY A 212 -4.37 -21.24 -2.85
CA GLY A 212 -5.06 -20.72 -4.04
C GLY A 212 -4.94 -19.21 -4.26
N LYS A 213 -4.30 -18.46 -3.34
CA LYS A 213 -4.03 -17.03 -3.55
C LYS A 213 -3.04 -16.82 -4.69
N THR A 214 -3.15 -15.67 -5.34
CA THR A 214 -2.29 -15.27 -6.44
C THR A 214 -1.15 -14.38 -5.95
N LEU A 215 0.06 -14.88 -6.09
CA LEU A 215 1.28 -14.12 -5.87
C LEU A 215 1.57 -13.28 -7.13
N ARG A 216 1.76 -11.96 -6.97
CA ARG A 216 2.04 -11.03 -8.07
C ARG A 216 3.31 -10.25 -7.81
N CYS A 217 4.18 -10.21 -8.81
CA CYS A 217 5.37 -9.37 -8.90
C CYS A 217 5.06 -8.24 -9.87
N ARG A 218 5.09 -7.00 -9.40
CA ARG A 218 4.74 -5.80 -10.15
C ARG A 218 5.95 -4.88 -10.29
N ALA A 219 6.28 -4.50 -11.51
CA ALA A 219 7.33 -3.54 -11.84
C ALA A 219 6.74 -2.24 -12.37
N SER A 220 6.92 -1.15 -11.65
CA SER A 220 6.51 0.20 -12.04
C SER A 220 7.72 0.97 -12.54
N HIS A 221 7.56 1.71 -13.64
CA HIS A 221 8.66 2.46 -14.22
C HIS A 221 8.16 3.70 -14.97
N ILE A 222 8.95 4.77 -14.97
CA ILE A 222 8.61 6.04 -15.64
C ILE A 222 8.38 5.87 -17.15
N ALA A 223 9.09 4.96 -17.82
CA ALA A 223 8.92 4.71 -19.25
C ALA A 223 7.63 3.94 -19.59
N LEU A 224 6.94 3.35 -18.60
CA LEU A 224 5.73 2.57 -18.79
C LEU A 224 4.48 3.41 -18.55
N GLN A 225 3.42 3.16 -19.33
CA GLN A 225 2.08 3.72 -19.06
C GLN A 225 1.35 2.94 -17.97
N LYS A 226 1.57 1.63 -17.92
CA LYS A 226 1.02 0.72 -16.90
C LYS A 226 2.15 -0.16 -16.39
N PRO A 227 2.14 -0.53 -15.11
CA PRO A 227 3.10 -1.47 -14.57
C PRO A 227 3.08 -2.82 -15.31
N LEU A 228 4.24 -3.46 -15.40
CA LEU A 228 4.35 -4.85 -15.84
C LEU A 228 4.14 -5.77 -14.64
N GLU A 229 3.47 -6.91 -14.87
CA GLU A 229 3.14 -7.84 -13.80
C GLU A 229 3.40 -9.29 -14.24
N SER A 230 3.98 -10.08 -13.34
CA SER A 230 4.03 -11.53 -13.42
C SER A 230 3.34 -12.13 -12.22
N SER A 231 2.56 -13.19 -12.43
CA SER A 231 1.77 -13.79 -11.37
C SER A 231 1.87 -15.31 -11.36
N ARG A 232 1.68 -15.89 -10.17
CA ARG A 232 1.62 -17.33 -9.96
C ARG A 232 0.67 -17.62 -8.81
N GLN A 233 -0.22 -18.59 -8.98
CA GLN A 233 -1.05 -19.10 -7.89
C GLN A 233 -0.21 -19.97 -6.98
N ILE A 234 -0.36 -19.81 -5.66
CA ILE A 234 0.34 -20.63 -4.67
C ILE A 234 -0.57 -21.78 -4.20
N GLU A 235 0.06 -22.89 -3.90
CA GLU A 235 -0.58 -24.10 -3.41
C GLU A 235 0.02 -24.45 -2.04
N VAL A 236 -0.87 -24.61 -1.05
CA VAL A 236 -0.48 -24.98 0.31
C VAL A 236 -1.18 -26.26 0.71
N TYR A 237 -0.43 -27.24 1.19
CA TYR A 237 -0.94 -28.50 1.71
C TYR A 237 -1.15 -28.40 3.21
N PHE A 238 -2.33 -28.82 3.66
CA PHE A 238 -2.73 -28.76 5.05
C PHE A 238 -3.80 -29.80 5.38
N PRO A 239 -3.85 -30.28 6.66
CA PRO A 239 -4.87 -31.20 7.11
C PRO A 239 -6.25 -30.53 7.12
N PRO A 240 -7.34 -31.30 7.14
CA PRO A 240 -8.67 -30.78 7.41
C PRO A 240 -8.67 -29.93 8.69
N GLN A 241 -9.16 -28.69 8.58
CA GLN A 241 -9.14 -27.71 9.68
C GLN A 241 -10.26 -28.03 10.66
N GLU A 242 -9.94 -28.04 11.94
CA GLU A 242 -10.91 -28.26 13.02
C GLU A 242 -11.96 -27.14 13.07
N GLN A 243 -13.18 -27.50 13.44
CA GLN A 243 -14.29 -26.58 13.64
C GLN A 243 -15.04 -26.94 14.93
N ASP A 244 -15.69 -25.94 15.51
CA ASP A 244 -16.63 -26.17 16.63
C ASP A 244 -17.79 -27.04 16.20
N THR A 245 -18.54 -27.56 17.16
CA THR A 245 -19.75 -28.38 16.91
C THR A 245 -20.72 -27.57 16.02
N ILE A 246 -21.12 -28.17 14.91
CA ILE A 246 -22.03 -27.58 13.96
C ILE A 246 -23.46 -27.85 14.37
N HIS A 247 -24.19 -26.81 14.78
CA HIS A 247 -25.60 -26.90 15.12
C HIS A 247 -26.45 -26.60 13.89
N ARG A 248 -27.43 -27.48 13.63
CA ARG A 248 -28.38 -27.31 12.51
C ARG A 248 -29.79 -27.35 13.08
N PHE A 249 -30.57 -26.31 12.79
CA PHE A 249 -31.93 -26.08 13.33
C PHE A 249 -32.99 -26.15 12.24
N GLY A 250 -34.27 -26.20 12.63
CA GLY A 250 -35.40 -26.04 11.74
C GLY A 250 -35.75 -27.28 10.91
N TYR A 251 -35.45 -28.49 11.40
CA TYR A 251 -35.82 -29.70 10.69
C TYR A 251 -37.27 -30.07 10.95
N ASP A 252 -38.09 -30.13 9.91
CA ASP A 252 -39.49 -30.60 9.98
C ASP A 252 -39.56 -32.11 9.99
N ILE A 253 -40.21 -32.69 11.02
CA ILE A 253 -40.41 -34.14 11.12
C ILE A 253 -41.35 -34.62 9.99
N GLY A 254 -40.95 -35.68 9.31
CA GLY A 254 -41.67 -36.25 8.17
C GLY A 254 -41.32 -35.60 6.81
N ARG A 255 -40.43 -34.61 6.77
CA ARG A 255 -39.96 -33.99 5.54
C ARG A 255 -38.50 -34.34 5.26
N PRO A 256 -38.07 -34.22 3.97
CA PRO A 256 -36.65 -34.36 3.64
C PRO A 256 -35.81 -33.31 4.35
N GLY A 257 -34.63 -33.72 4.83
CA GLY A 257 -33.65 -32.85 5.46
C GLY A 257 -32.28 -32.93 4.76
N LYS A 258 -31.48 -31.87 4.88
CA LYS A 258 -30.12 -31.79 4.36
C LYS A 258 -29.17 -31.25 5.39
N VAL A 259 -28.02 -31.91 5.53
CA VAL A 259 -26.94 -31.48 6.42
C VAL A 259 -25.74 -31.21 5.55
N ASN A 260 -25.34 -29.96 5.41
CA ASN A 260 -24.15 -29.56 4.66
C ASN A 260 -23.03 -29.16 5.63
N VAL A 261 -21.83 -29.71 5.39
CA VAL A 261 -20.60 -29.41 6.12
C VAL A 261 -19.56 -28.92 5.12
N THR A 262 -19.00 -27.74 5.40
CA THR A 262 -17.89 -27.21 4.62
C THR A 262 -16.59 -27.52 5.33
N VAL A 263 -15.69 -28.21 4.65
CA VAL A 263 -14.38 -28.63 5.15
C VAL A 263 -13.30 -27.90 4.40
N HIS A 264 -12.34 -27.33 5.13
CA HIS A 264 -11.17 -26.66 4.54
C HIS A 264 -9.95 -27.56 4.67
N ALA A 265 -9.44 -28.05 3.54
CA ALA A 265 -8.32 -28.99 3.45
C ALA A 265 -7.71 -29.04 2.06
N ASN A 266 -6.41 -29.22 1.97
CA ASN A 266 -5.70 -29.50 0.71
C ASN A 266 -4.52 -30.45 0.96
N PRO A 267 -4.36 -31.55 0.23
CA PRO A 267 -5.20 -32.04 -0.88
C PRO A 267 -6.61 -32.43 -0.46
N LYS A 268 -7.46 -32.71 -1.47
CA LYS A 268 -8.85 -33.18 -1.27
C LYS A 268 -8.92 -34.33 -0.26
N PRO A 269 -9.72 -34.20 0.82
CA PRO A 269 -9.92 -35.29 1.76
C PRO A 269 -10.83 -36.41 1.22
N THR A 270 -10.69 -37.58 1.81
CA THR A 270 -11.74 -38.62 1.82
C THR A 270 -12.70 -38.33 2.97
N PHE A 271 -13.99 -38.53 2.74
CA PHE A 271 -15.05 -38.21 3.70
C PHE A 271 -15.84 -39.44 4.10
N THR A 272 -16.09 -39.60 5.38
CA THR A 272 -16.91 -40.68 5.93
C THR A 272 -17.86 -40.09 6.98
N TRP A 273 -19.16 -40.23 6.73
CA TRP A 273 -20.18 -39.91 7.72
C TRP A 273 -20.29 -41.02 8.76
N ASN A 274 -20.44 -40.66 10.01
CA ASN A 274 -20.74 -41.58 11.10
C ASN A 274 -22.01 -41.09 11.78
N VAL A 275 -23.06 -41.92 11.76
CA VAL A 275 -24.36 -41.66 12.35
C VAL A 275 -24.69 -42.80 13.33
N ASP A 276 -24.71 -42.52 14.64
CA ASP A 276 -24.88 -43.55 15.70
C ASP A 276 -23.96 -44.76 15.47
N ASN A 277 -22.67 -44.54 15.23
CA ASN A 277 -21.66 -45.58 14.94
C ASN A 277 -21.85 -46.37 13.63
N VAL A 278 -22.78 -45.95 12.76
CA VAL A 278 -22.90 -46.48 11.40
C VAL A 278 -22.10 -45.61 10.44
N LYS A 279 -21.12 -46.21 9.78
CA LYS A 279 -20.27 -45.47 8.80
C LYS A 279 -20.88 -45.50 7.40
N ILE A 280 -20.98 -44.33 6.79
CA ILE A 280 -21.50 -44.14 5.43
C ILE A 280 -20.43 -43.35 4.64
N THR A 281 -19.89 -44.03 3.61
CA THR A 281 -18.87 -43.38 2.77
C THR A 281 -19.52 -42.38 1.83
N ALA A 282 -18.86 -41.24 1.60
CA ALA A 282 -19.34 -40.18 0.73
C ALA A 282 -19.68 -40.72 -0.67
N GLY A 283 -20.86 -40.37 -1.17
CA GLY A 283 -21.40 -40.83 -2.44
C GLY A 283 -22.17 -42.17 -2.35
N GLN A 284 -22.35 -42.73 -1.16
CA GLN A 284 -23.08 -43.99 -0.94
C GLN A 284 -24.30 -43.76 -0.04
N PRO A 285 -25.39 -44.56 -0.21
CA PRO A 285 -26.48 -44.60 0.73
C PRO A 285 -26.12 -45.44 1.95
N ASP A 286 -26.87 -45.27 3.07
CA ASP A 286 -26.84 -46.16 4.21
C ASP A 286 -27.54 -47.50 3.88
N VAL A 287 -27.44 -48.47 4.80
CA VAL A 287 -28.07 -49.80 4.65
C VAL A 287 -29.60 -49.76 4.52
N THR A 288 -30.23 -48.70 5.02
CA THR A 288 -31.69 -48.51 4.94
C THR A 288 -32.14 -47.70 3.73
N GLY A 289 -31.20 -47.05 2.99
CA GLY A 289 -31.48 -46.18 1.87
C GLY A 289 -32.06 -44.84 2.25
N ARG A 290 -32.26 -44.56 3.57
CA ARG A 290 -32.85 -43.32 4.08
C ARG A 290 -31.85 -42.17 4.19
N LEU A 291 -30.60 -42.49 4.49
CA LEU A 291 -29.50 -41.52 4.53
C LEU A 291 -28.66 -41.67 3.26
N GLN A 292 -28.46 -40.61 2.54
CA GLN A 292 -27.66 -40.56 1.32
C GLN A 292 -26.62 -39.47 1.41
N THR A 293 -25.37 -39.82 1.16
CA THR A 293 -24.30 -38.85 1.16
C THR A 293 -23.97 -38.42 -0.27
N SER A 294 -23.72 -37.13 -0.47
CA SER A 294 -23.23 -36.62 -1.75
C SER A 294 -21.72 -36.85 -1.90
N THR A 295 -21.25 -36.82 -3.14
CA THR A 295 -19.82 -36.61 -3.40
C THR A 295 -19.43 -35.19 -3.02
N ALA A 296 -18.21 -35.03 -2.48
CA ALA A 296 -17.72 -33.72 -2.09
C ALA A 296 -17.59 -32.79 -3.31
N VAL A 297 -18.15 -31.59 -3.19
CA VAL A 297 -18.09 -30.52 -4.20
C VAL A 297 -16.96 -29.56 -3.86
N ASP A 298 -16.11 -29.28 -4.83
CA ASP A 298 -15.04 -28.31 -4.72
C ASP A 298 -15.60 -26.88 -4.79
N LEU A 299 -15.35 -26.09 -3.75
CA LEU A 299 -15.72 -24.67 -3.69
C LEU A 299 -14.54 -23.74 -4.01
N GLY A 300 -13.37 -24.29 -4.32
CA GLY A 300 -12.14 -23.55 -4.56
C GLY A 300 -11.33 -23.30 -3.28
N HIS A 301 -10.07 -22.94 -3.45
CA HIS A 301 -9.14 -22.61 -2.36
C HIS A 301 -8.99 -23.67 -1.26
N GLY A 302 -9.32 -24.95 -1.56
CA GLY A 302 -9.28 -26.03 -0.58
C GLY A 302 -10.54 -26.16 0.26
N TYR A 303 -11.64 -25.48 -0.08
CA TYR A 303 -12.94 -25.67 0.55
C TYR A 303 -13.76 -26.75 -0.16
N TRP A 304 -14.31 -27.66 0.62
CA TRP A 304 -15.09 -28.81 0.17
C TRP A 304 -16.45 -28.82 0.83
N SER A 305 -17.52 -28.87 0.06
CA SER A 305 -18.88 -29.05 0.55
C SER A 305 -19.27 -30.52 0.52
N VAL A 306 -19.69 -31.07 1.65
CA VAL A 306 -20.14 -32.47 1.79
C VAL A 306 -21.54 -32.48 2.40
N GLU A 307 -22.49 -33.09 1.69
CA GLU A 307 -23.90 -33.10 2.07
C GLU A 307 -24.37 -34.50 2.46
N LEU A 308 -25.11 -34.57 3.57
CA LEU A 308 -25.89 -35.73 3.96
C LEU A 308 -27.38 -35.41 3.77
N ASN A 309 -28.05 -36.17 2.91
CA ASN A 309 -29.47 -36.10 2.66
C ASN A 309 -30.22 -37.10 3.50
N ILE A 310 -31.29 -36.66 4.17
CA ILE A 310 -32.19 -37.46 4.97
C ILE A 310 -33.53 -37.48 4.24
N ASP A 311 -33.96 -38.62 3.74
CA ASP A 311 -35.18 -38.75 2.93
C ASP A 311 -36.43 -38.30 3.69
N SER A 312 -36.54 -38.67 4.95
CA SER A 312 -37.61 -38.22 5.87
C SER A 312 -37.05 -38.11 7.29
N VAL A 313 -37.05 -36.90 7.84
CA VAL A 313 -36.54 -36.61 9.17
C VAL A 313 -37.47 -37.22 10.23
N GLN A 314 -36.94 -38.03 11.12
CA GLN A 314 -37.62 -38.61 12.24
C GLN A 314 -37.26 -37.88 13.54
N LYS A 315 -38.12 -37.96 14.54
CA LYS A 315 -37.80 -37.38 15.87
C LYS A 315 -36.49 -37.97 16.43
N SER A 316 -36.27 -39.27 16.24
CA SER A 316 -35.02 -39.93 16.64
C SER A 316 -33.78 -39.38 16.01
N ASP A 317 -33.87 -38.70 14.83
CA ASP A 317 -32.72 -38.12 14.17
C ASP A 317 -32.18 -36.89 14.90
N THR A 318 -33.00 -36.18 15.68
CA THR A 318 -32.55 -35.07 16.53
C THR A 318 -31.85 -35.52 17.82
N GLU A 319 -31.88 -36.81 18.13
CA GLU A 319 -31.26 -37.44 19.31
C GLU A 319 -29.96 -38.18 18.93
N LYS A 320 -29.68 -38.38 17.64
CA LYS A 320 -28.49 -39.07 17.12
C LYS A 320 -27.24 -38.23 17.17
N GLU A 321 -26.10 -38.90 17.30
CA GLU A 321 -24.79 -38.28 17.12
C GLU A 321 -24.41 -38.38 15.66
N TYR A 322 -24.18 -37.22 15.02
CA TYR A 322 -23.64 -37.10 13.66
C TYR A 322 -22.21 -36.64 13.74
N SER A 323 -21.35 -37.28 12.97
CA SER A 323 -20.00 -36.79 12.74
C SER A 323 -19.55 -37.05 11.30
N LEU A 324 -18.74 -36.13 10.78
CA LEU A 324 -18.07 -36.28 9.50
C LEU A 324 -16.56 -36.40 9.75
N GLU A 325 -16.00 -37.55 9.38
CA GLU A 325 -14.56 -37.77 9.39
C GLU A 325 -13.99 -37.34 8.03
N ALA A 326 -12.98 -36.47 8.03
CA ALA A 326 -12.24 -36.05 6.84
C ALA A 326 -10.76 -36.40 7.00
N HIS A 327 -10.17 -37.00 6.00
CA HIS A 327 -8.77 -37.45 6.04
C HIS A 327 -8.07 -37.18 4.72
N ASN A 328 -6.89 -36.55 4.75
CA ASN A 328 -5.99 -36.41 3.60
C ASN A 328 -4.57 -36.84 3.97
N SER A 329 -3.58 -36.62 3.08
CA SER A 329 -2.17 -36.96 3.32
C SER A 329 -1.52 -36.18 4.46
N GLU A 330 -2.09 -35.02 4.81
CA GLU A 330 -1.52 -34.12 5.82
C GLU A 330 -2.12 -34.38 7.23
N GLY A 331 -3.27 -35.09 7.31
CA GLY A 331 -3.89 -35.39 8.58
C GLY A 331 -5.39 -35.70 8.49
N TYR A 332 -6.06 -35.61 9.64
CA TYR A 332 -7.49 -35.87 9.76
C TYR A 332 -8.15 -34.91 10.72
N ALA A 333 -9.46 -34.71 10.55
CA ALA A 333 -10.32 -34.03 11.52
C ALA A 333 -11.72 -34.68 11.55
N THR A 334 -12.41 -34.52 12.69
CA THR A 334 -13.77 -35.00 12.91
C THR A 334 -14.67 -33.83 13.25
N TYR A 335 -15.71 -33.63 12.46
CA TYR A 335 -16.70 -32.59 12.62
C TYR A 335 -17.92 -33.15 13.30
N LYS A 336 -18.29 -32.61 14.47
CA LYS A 336 -19.49 -32.99 15.20
C LYS A 336 -20.66 -32.14 14.77
N ILE A 337 -21.80 -32.77 14.51
CA ILE A 337 -23.01 -32.09 14.06
C ILE A 337 -24.18 -32.49 14.97
N THR A 338 -25.01 -31.53 15.32
CA THR A 338 -26.26 -31.74 16.05
C THR A 338 -27.43 -31.22 15.23
N LEU A 339 -28.51 -32.01 15.19
CA LEU A 339 -29.73 -31.64 14.49
C LEU A 339 -30.80 -31.26 15.50
N SER A 340 -31.60 -30.25 15.22
CA SER A 340 -32.73 -29.81 16.06
C SER A 340 -33.95 -29.49 15.21
N SER A 341 -35.12 -29.90 15.68
CA SER A 341 -36.41 -29.48 15.12
C SER A 341 -36.87 -28.11 15.63
N ALA A 342 -36.20 -27.55 16.65
CA ALA A 342 -36.47 -26.19 17.10
C ALA A 342 -36.00 -25.17 16.05
N SER A 343 -36.64 -24.02 16.02
CA SER A 343 -36.12 -22.87 15.25
C SER A 343 -34.76 -22.45 15.84
N GLU A 344 -33.90 -21.91 14.97
CA GLU A 344 -32.63 -21.32 15.41
C GLU A 344 -32.87 -20.31 16.52
N PRO A 345 -32.15 -20.40 17.64
CA PRO A 345 -32.28 -19.40 18.71
C PRO A 345 -32.00 -18.04 18.11
N ALA A 346 -32.94 -17.10 18.31
CA ALA A 346 -32.74 -15.73 17.84
C ALA A 346 -31.39 -15.25 18.37
N GLY A 347 -30.48 -14.95 17.46
CA GLY A 347 -29.23 -14.31 17.81
C GLY A 347 -29.54 -13.04 18.58
N VAL A 348 -28.69 -12.66 19.51
CA VAL A 348 -28.83 -11.35 20.17
C VAL A 348 -28.63 -10.30 19.06
N ASP A 349 -29.72 -9.94 18.39
CA ASP A 349 -29.73 -8.78 17.52
C ASP A 349 -29.55 -7.57 18.41
N LEU A 350 -28.28 -7.18 18.57
CA LEU A 350 -27.95 -5.88 19.13
C LEU A 350 -28.47 -4.85 18.10
N ASP A 351 -29.65 -4.30 18.37
CA ASP A 351 -30.13 -3.19 17.57
C ASP A 351 -29.14 -2.01 17.61
N ALA A 352 -29.22 -1.12 16.66
CA ALA A 352 -28.34 0.03 16.56
C ALA A 352 -28.32 0.85 17.88
N GLY A 353 -29.43 0.88 18.60
CA GLY A 353 -29.56 1.54 19.89
C GLY A 353 -28.72 0.87 21.00
N SER A 354 -28.72 -0.46 21.05
CA SER A 354 -27.93 -1.23 21.99
C SER A 354 -26.43 -1.06 21.73
N ILE A 355 -26.01 -1.08 20.46
CA ILE A 355 -24.60 -0.86 20.08
C ILE A 355 -24.17 0.55 20.46
N ILE A 356 -24.98 1.57 20.15
CA ILE A 356 -24.70 2.96 20.52
C ILE A 356 -24.64 3.09 22.06
N GLY A 357 -25.56 2.48 22.79
CA GLY A 357 -25.58 2.49 24.25
C GLY A 357 -24.32 1.90 24.87
N ILE A 358 -23.83 0.77 24.36
CA ILE A 358 -22.59 0.12 24.80
C ILE A 358 -21.38 1.03 24.50
N VAL A 359 -21.30 1.56 23.27
CA VAL A 359 -20.19 2.44 22.87
C VAL A 359 -20.13 3.71 23.72
N VAL A 360 -21.29 4.36 23.92
CA VAL A 360 -21.39 5.57 24.77
C VAL A 360 -21.04 5.23 26.23
N GLY A 361 -21.53 4.10 26.74
CA GLY A 361 -21.19 3.65 28.10
C GLY A 361 -19.69 3.42 28.31
N VAL A 362 -19.03 2.76 27.35
CA VAL A 362 -17.57 2.54 27.37
C VAL A 362 -16.80 3.88 27.30
N LEU A 363 -17.24 4.79 26.44
CA LEU A 363 -16.60 6.10 26.33
C LEU A 363 -16.72 6.92 27.61
N ILE A 364 -17.90 6.90 28.25
CA ILE A 364 -18.10 7.58 29.57
C ILE A 364 -17.19 6.95 30.64
N LEU A 365 -17.06 5.62 30.65
CA LEU A 365 -16.21 4.91 31.60
C LEU A 365 -14.73 5.26 31.39
N ILE A 366 -14.26 5.30 30.14
CA ILE A 366 -12.90 5.72 29.80
C ILE A 366 -12.67 7.17 30.23
N LEU A 367 -13.62 8.07 29.98
CA LEU A 367 -13.55 9.48 30.40
C LEU A 367 -13.48 9.62 31.92
N ALA A 368 -14.31 8.85 32.65
CA ALA A 368 -14.29 8.84 34.10
C ALA A 368 -12.94 8.38 34.67
N VAL A 369 -12.39 7.28 34.11
CA VAL A 369 -11.06 6.78 34.49
C VAL A 369 -9.99 7.83 34.18
N PHE A 370 -10.05 8.44 33.01
CA PHE A 370 -9.13 9.52 32.61
C PHE A 370 -9.19 10.70 33.60
N LEU A 371 -10.40 11.16 33.98
CA LEU A 371 -10.58 12.26 34.94
C LEU A 371 -10.03 11.91 36.32
N VAL A 372 -10.21 10.66 36.78
CA VAL A 372 -9.66 10.20 38.06
C VAL A 372 -8.13 10.16 38.01
N VAL A 373 -7.55 9.64 36.94
CA VAL A 373 -6.09 9.60 36.74
C VAL A 373 -5.52 11.02 36.63
N PHE A 374 -6.18 11.88 35.87
CA PHE A 374 -5.79 13.28 35.69
C PHE A 374 -5.88 14.05 37.01
N ALA A 375 -6.97 13.88 37.80
CA ALA A 375 -7.13 14.49 39.09
C ALA A 375 -6.04 14.03 40.09
N ARG A 376 -5.65 12.74 40.00
CA ARG A 376 -4.54 12.21 40.81
C ARG A 376 -3.17 12.75 40.37
N ALA A 377 -2.93 12.85 39.06
CA ALA A 377 -1.67 13.33 38.52
C ALA A 377 -1.46 14.85 38.73
N THR A 378 -2.55 15.63 38.67
CA THR A 378 -2.50 17.09 38.83
C THR A 378 -2.72 17.56 40.27
N GLY A 379 -3.07 16.69 41.22
CA GLY A 379 -3.32 17.04 42.62
C GLY A 379 -4.54 17.94 42.83
N ARG A 380 -5.36 18.15 41.80
CA ARG A 380 -6.53 19.06 41.86
C ARG A 380 -7.82 18.28 42.03
N TRP A 381 -8.17 17.94 43.27
CA TRP A 381 -9.51 17.50 43.62
C TRP A 381 -10.40 18.69 43.87
N CYS A 382 -11.40 18.94 43.05
CA CYS A 382 -12.35 20.02 43.19
C CYS A 382 -13.37 19.83 44.33
N PHE A 383 -13.25 18.77 45.14
CA PHE A 383 -14.09 18.54 46.31
C PHE A 383 -13.26 18.36 47.56
N ALA A 384 -12.56 19.44 47.98
CA ALA A 384 -12.05 19.53 49.33
C ALA A 384 -13.20 20.00 50.22
N ALA A 385 -13.84 19.07 50.91
CA ALA A 385 -14.75 19.36 51.99
C ALA A 385 -14.00 20.22 53.05
N ARG A 386 -14.50 21.39 53.28
CA ARG A 386 -14.03 22.36 54.29
C ARG A 386 -14.21 21.70 55.66
N ARG A 387 -13.16 21.07 56.21
CA ARG A 387 -13.09 20.76 57.66
C ARG A 387 -12.81 22.04 58.41
N ARG A 388 -13.80 22.48 59.21
CA ARG A 388 -13.61 23.37 60.30
C ARG A 388 -12.75 22.67 61.36
N SER A 389 -11.64 23.23 61.69
CA SER A 389 -10.95 23.01 62.96
C SER A 389 -11.21 24.21 63.80
N ASP A 390 -11.99 24.00 64.87
CA ASP A 390 -12.12 24.88 66.04
C ASP A 390 -10.81 24.80 66.80
N GLU A 391 -10.22 25.96 67.07
CA GLU A 391 -9.36 26.15 68.24
C GLU A 391 -9.47 27.58 68.69
N GLU A 392 -9.76 27.68 70.00
CA GLU A 392 -10.05 28.82 70.82
C GLU A 392 -8.90 29.87 70.88
N ALA A 393 -9.23 31.15 71.00
CA ALA A 393 -8.93 31.98 72.15
C ALA A 393 -9.32 33.41 71.95
N ALA A 394 -10.21 33.87 72.87
CA ALA A 394 -10.30 35.10 73.62
C ALA A 394 -10.16 36.44 72.92
N GLY A 395 -11.21 37.28 73.11
CA GLY A 395 -11.05 38.65 73.53
C GLY A 395 -11.64 39.73 72.67
N GLY A 396 -12.77 40.34 73.08
CA GLY A 396 -12.97 41.76 72.95
C GLY A 396 -14.05 42.33 72.01
N ALA A 397 -15.22 42.47 72.55
CA ALA A 397 -16.17 43.60 72.52
C ALA A 397 -16.31 44.45 71.25
N GLY A 398 -17.58 44.66 70.84
CA GLY A 398 -17.99 45.97 70.26
C GLY A 398 -19.01 45.88 69.14
N ALA A 399 -20.28 45.84 69.52
CA ALA A 399 -21.45 46.63 69.04
C ALA A 399 -21.66 46.87 67.55
N GLY A 400 -22.86 46.50 67.06
CA GLY A 400 -23.66 47.55 66.38
C GLY A 400 -24.25 47.12 65.03
N SER A 401 -25.56 46.86 65.07
CA SER A 401 -26.64 47.20 64.11
C SER A 401 -26.72 46.57 62.75
N GLU A 402 -27.67 45.73 62.58
CA GLU A 402 -29.03 45.85 61.97
C GLU A 402 -29.11 46.53 60.60
N ALA A 403 -29.63 45.81 59.64
CA ALA A 403 -30.85 46.03 58.89
C ALA A 403 -30.70 45.40 57.49
N HIS A 404 -31.46 44.38 57.19
CA HIS A 404 -32.79 44.28 56.58
C HIS A 404 -32.87 44.58 55.08
N ILE A 405 -33.54 43.70 54.38
CA ILE A 405 -34.48 43.79 53.21
C ILE A 405 -33.95 43.35 51.87
N THR A 406 -34.61 42.25 51.40
CA THR A 406 -34.96 41.79 50.05
C THR A 406 -35.75 42.81 49.24
N PRO A 407 -36.29 42.48 48.05
CA PRO A 407 -35.84 41.92 46.78
C PRO A 407 -36.25 42.79 45.57
N GLY A 408 -36.12 42.34 44.34
CA GLY A 408 -36.76 42.91 43.12
C GLY A 408 -35.80 42.72 41.93
N SER A 409 -36.09 41.86 41.02
CA SER A 409 -36.98 41.88 39.85
C SER A 409 -36.63 42.96 38.81
N ASP A 410 -36.66 42.42 37.59
CA ASP A 410 -37.04 43.00 36.29
C ASP A 410 -35.88 43.63 35.49
N GLU A 411 -35.70 42.99 34.36
CA GLU A 411 -36.15 43.29 32.99
C GLU A 411 -35.26 44.27 32.19
N ASP A 412 -35.12 43.80 30.96
CA ASP A 412 -35.14 44.49 29.68
C ASP A 412 -33.83 45.04 29.03
N ASP A 413 -33.68 44.47 27.87
CA ASP A 413 -33.55 45.06 26.53
C ASP A 413 -32.23 45.67 26.01
N ASP A 414 -32.09 45.29 24.79
CA ASP A 414 -31.68 45.97 23.55
C ASP A 414 -30.28 45.80 22.97
N GLN A 415 -30.27 45.08 21.87
CA GLN A 415 -30.02 45.44 20.47
C GLN A 415 -28.67 46.01 20.04
N HIS A 416 -28.10 45.42 19.06
CA HIS A 416 -27.68 45.83 17.70
C HIS A 416 -26.51 44.96 17.22
N GLU A 417 -26.71 44.19 16.17
CA GLU A 417 -26.78 44.42 14.73
C GLU A 417 -25.43 44.35 13.96
N HIS A 418 -25.52 43.65 12.84
CA HIS A 418 -24.67 43.62 11.62
C HIS A 418 -23.43 42.73 11.63
N ASP A 419 -23.12 41.90 10.64
CA ASP A 419 -23.60 41.79 9.26
C ASP A 419 -23.33 40.39 8.69
N GLN A 420 -24.23 39.97 7.85
CA GLN A 420 -24.35 39.12 6.69
C GLN A 420 -23.09 38.72 5.91
N HIS A 421 -23.05 37.45 5.46
CA HIS A 421 -23.00 37.04 4.06
C HIS A 421 -23.25 35.52 3.99
N ILE A 422 -24.41 35.08 3.61
CA ILE A 422 -25.03 34.61 2.36
C ILE A 422 -24.02 33.94 1.42
N ILE A 423 -24.29 32.67 1.12
CA ILE A 423 -24.41 32.00 -0.21
C ILE A 423 -24.86 30.59 0.09
N SER A 424 -26.05 30.28 -0.10
CA SER A 424 -26.92 29.76 -1.18
C SER A 424 -26.75 28.27 -1.43
N ASP A 425 -27.84 27.59 -1.02
CA ASP A 425 -28.31 26.28 -1.46
C ASP A 425 -28.40 26.17 -2.98
N GLU A 426 -28.01 25.00 -3.51
CA GLU A 426 -28.53 24.56 -4.78
C GLU A 426 -29.07 23.13 -4.70
N LYS A 427 -30.34 23.10 -4.89
CA LYS A 427 -31.35 22.06 -4.84
C LYS A 427 -31.26 21.17 -6.08
N MET A 428 -31.23 19.85 -5.89
CA MET A 428 -31.57 18.87 -6.94
C MET A 428 -33.06 18.94 -7.31
N PRO A 429 -33.42 18.70 -8.56
CA PRO A 429 -34.78 18.28 -8.89
C PRO A 429 -34.85 16.77 -9.12
N ALA A 430 -35.83 16.19 -8.45
CA ALA A 430 -36.37 14.88 -8.76
C ALA A 430 -37.09 14.91 -10.10
N SER A 431 -36.95 13.87 -10.91
CA SER A 431 -37.88 13.57 -12.02
C SER A 431 -38.26 12.10 -11.98
N GLN A 432 -39.56 11.94 -12.02
CA GLN A 432 -40.32 10.70 -11.99
C GLN A 432 -40.40 10.00 -13.35
N HIS A 433 -40.56 8.67 -13.26
CA HIS A 433 -41.35 7.76 -14.09
C HIS A 433 -41.09 7.60 -15.60
N GLY A 434 -40.89 6.35 -15.96
CA GLY A 434 -41.07 5.79 -17.28
C GLY A 434 -40.84 4.28 -17.27
N GLN A 435 -41.88 3.52 -16.94
CA GLN A 435 -42.03 2.10 -17.24
C GLN A 435 -41.96 1.90 -18.75
N GLU A 436 -41.26 0.87 -19.21
CA GLU A 436 -41.74 -0.08 -20.23
C GLU A 436 -40.74 -1.20 -20.46
N ASN A 437 -41.16 -2.42 -20.21
CA ASN A 437 -40.70 -3.69 -20.73
C ASN A 437 -41.51 -4.03 -22.00
N PRO A 438 -41.28 -5.12 -22.71
CA PRO A 438 -40.06 -5.83 -23.17
C PRO A 438 -40.12 -6.06 -24.71
N ILE A 439 -39.00 -6.43 -25.33
CA ILE A 439 -39.05 -7.10 -26.63
C ILE A 439 -38.11 -8.30 -26.65
N HIS A 440 -38.73 -9.44 -26.83
CA HIS A 440 -38.20 -10.74 -27.29
C HIS A 440 -37.55 -10.65 -28.68
N ALA A 441 -36.46 -11.39 -28.86
CA ALA A 441 -36.11 -12.14 -30.08
C ALA A 441 -34.93 -13.06 -29.68
N SER A 442 -35.14 -14.30 -29.44
CA SER A 442 -35.28 -15.44 -30.34
C SER A 442 -34.01 -15.69 -31.18
N THR A 443 -33.31 -16.73 -30.75
CA THR A 443 -32.81 -17.87 -31.50
C THR A 443 -32.20 -17.67 -32.90
N GLU A 444 -30.96 -18.13 -33.06
CA GLU A 444 -30.73 -19.15 -34.09
C GLU A 444 -29.51 -19.99 -33.77
N TYR A 445 -29.80 -21.29 -33.62
CA TYR A 445 -28.90 -22.41 -33.72
C TYR A 445 -28.53 -22.59 -35.21
N VAL A 446 -27.26 -22.69 -35.53
CA VAL A 446 -26.83 -23.33 -36.76
C VAL A 446 -25.89 -24.48 -36.44
N ASN A 447 -26.48 -25.66 -36.53
CA ASN A 447 -25.84 -26.94 -36.68
C ASN A 447 -25.25 -27.03 -38.10
N GLY A 448 -24.01 -27.40 -38.23
CA GLY A 448 -23.36 -27.71 -39.50
C GLY A 448 -22.36 -28.84 -39.34
N ARG A 449 -22.87 -30.04 -39.35
CA ARG A 449 -22.13 -31.29 -39.67
C ARG A 449 -21.83 -31.31 -41.15
N ASN A 450 -20.65 -31.75 -41.53
CA ASN A 450 -20.31 -32.68 -42.60
C ASN A 450 -18.80 -32.76 -42.69
N ASP A 451 -18.20 -33.84 -42.30
CA ASP A 451 -17.99 -35.11 -42.98
C ASP A 451 -17.11 -35.01 -44.25
N ILE A 452 -16.11 -35.89 -44.20
CA ILE A 452 -15.60 -36.77 -45.26
C ILE A 452 -14.29 -36.34 -45.98
N ASN A 453 -13.26 -37.10 -45.56
CA ASN A 453 -12.39 -37.93 -46.37
C ASN A 453 -11.26 -37.38 -47.27
N ASN A 454 -10.23 -38.11 -47.08
CA ASN A 454 -9.28 -38.67 -48.05
C ASN A 454 -7.94 -37.94 -48.17
N SER A 455 -6.91 -38.56 -47.90
CA SER A 455 -6.26 -39.79 -48.33
C SER A 455 -4.81 -39.52 -48.73
N LYS A 456 -3.97 -40.38 -48.20
CA LYS A 456 -2.76 -40.94 -48.80
C LYS A 456 -1.43 -40.21 -48.79
N ASP A 457 -0.59 -40.87 -48.02
CA ASP A 457 0.71 -41.42 -48.42
C ASP A 457 1.73 -40.52 -49.11
N ILE A 458 2.88 -40.40 -48.43
CA ILE A 458 4.14 -40.87 -49.01
C ILE A 458 5.12 -41.18 -47.87
N LYS A 459 5.44 -42.48 -47.76
CA LYS A 459 6.62 -43.08 -47.19
C LYS A 459 7.84 -42.72 -48.04
N LYS A 460 9.00 -42.59 -47.39
CA LYS A 460 10.28 -43.27 -47.66
C LYS A 460 11.42 -42.46 -47.11
N ASP A 461 12.11 -43.06 -46.21
CA ASP A 461 13.39 -43.82 -46.27
C ASP A 461 14.61 -42.90 -46.30
N LEU A 462 15.50 -43.06 -45.46
CA LEU A 462 16.70 -43.90 -45.29
C LEU A 462 17.55 -43.31 -44.15
N ASP A 463 17.76 -44.02 -43.09
CA ASP A 463 18.82 -44.98 -42.79
C ASP A 463 20.26 -44.47 -42.87
N LYS A 464 20.96 -44.77 -41.75
CA LYS A 464 22.41 -44.98 -41.58
C LYS A 464 23.25 -43.74 -41.29
N LYS A 465 24.13 -43.75 -40.34
CA LYS A 465 24.90 -44.77 -39.65
C LYS A 465 25.88 -44.05 -38.70
N THR A 466 26.04 -44.59 -37.49
CA THR A 466 27.31 -44.89 -36.80
C THR A 466 28.37 -43.76 -36.75
N ASP A 467 29.08 -43.48 -35.70
CA ASP A 467 29.71 -44.21 -34.61
C ASP A 467 30.32 -43.22 -33.62
N THR A 468 30.31 -43.58 -32.37
CA THR A 468 31.21 -43.18 -31.30
C THR A 468 32.62 -43.72 -31.63
N PRO A 469 33.76 -43.39 -30.93
CA PRO A 469 33.98 -42.66 -29.66
C PRO A 469 35.25 -41.75 -29.68
N VAL A 470 35.43 -40.91 -28.73
CA VAL A 470 36.49 -40.89 -27.69
C VAL A 470 36.09 -39.79 -26.66
#